data_6e25148fa615f1aa651835f4fe4c4b7c
#
_entry.id   6e25148fa615f1aa651835f4fe4c4b7c
#
_cell.length_a   1.000
_cell.length_b   1.000
_cell.length_c   1.000
_cell.angle_alpha   90.00
_cell.angle_beta   90.00
_cell.angle_gamma   90.00
#
_symmetry.space_group_name_H-M   'P 1'
#
loop_
_entity.id
_entity.type
_entity.pdbx_description
1 polymer ?
#
loop_
_entity_poly.entity_id
_entity_poly.type
_entity_poly.pdbx_seq_one_letter_code
_entity_poly.pdbx_strand_id
1 'polypeptide(L)'
;MILKRLIDITVSAVALLMLSPVMLVIAIIVKLESKGPVFYGAPRAGKNYRIFNLLKFRTMSLNADKALKSLSHLNLYGNTPTALQPESCGHCKTVGEDCVMMITKEGRYVCEHSIQEMSKNDSAFFKIKDDPRITRVGKFLRNSSLDELPQLINVLKGEMSLVGNRPLPLYEAEKLTTDEAALRFMAPAGITGLWQVTKRGRKGDMSEKERIELDKEYANDHSLKKDIKLIMKTFPALLQKENV
;
A
#
# COMPACT_ATOMS: atom_id res chain seq x y z
N MET A 1 12.39 22.57 -6.21
CA MET A 1 11.87 21.86 -5.02
C MET A 1 11.15 22.78 -4.03
N ILE A 2 11.63 24.00 -3.76
CA ILE A 2 10.99 24.94 -2.80
C ILE A 2 9.56 25.29 -3.21
N LEU A 3 9.33 25.64 -4.49
CA LEU A 3 8.00 26.02 -4.99
C LEU A 3 6.97 24.89 -4.83
N LYS A 4 7.35 23.64 -5.13
CA LYS A 4 6.48 22.46 -4.87
C LYS A 4 6.12 22.39 -3.40
N ARG A 5 7.07 22.57 -2.50
CA ARG A 5 6.82 22.51 -1.05
C ARG A 5 5.88 23.62 -0.56
N LEU A 6 6.02 24.84 -1.08
CA LEU A 6 5.11 25.94 -0.78
C LEU A 6 3.68 25.61 -1.23
N ILE A 7 3.51 25.07 -2.43
CA ILE A 7 2.19 24.61 -2.93
C ILE A 7 1.63 23.50 -2.05
N ASP A 8 2.43 22.49 -1.71
CA ASP A 8 2.00 21.41 -0.82
C ASP A 8 1.47 21.96 0.51
N ILE A 9 2.20 22.87 1.15
CA ILE A 9 1.81 23.47 2.43
C ILE A 9 0.52 24.28 2.26
N THR A 10 0.48 25.21 1.30
CA THR A 10 -0.65 26.13 1.12
C THR A 10 -1.93 25.37 0.80
N VAL A 11 -1.87 24.45 -0.17
CA VAL A 11 -3.04 23.65 -0.57
C VAL A 11 -3.51 22.75 0.56
N SER A 12 -2.58 22.10 1.28
CA SER A 12 -2.96 21.21 2.40
C SER A 12 -3.54 22.00 3.58
N ALA A 13 -3.03 23.19 3.89
CA ALA A 13 -3.57 24.03 4.96
C ALA A 13 -4.98 24.52 4.63
N VAL A 14 -5.20 25.02 3.41
CA VAL A 14 -6.51 25.47 2.94
C VAL A 14 -7.50 24.30 2.91
N ALA A 15 -7.08 23.14 2.38
CA ALA A 15 -7.92 21.95 2.33
C ALA A 15 -8.31 21.45 3.73
N LEU A 16 -7.38 21.42 4.69
CA LEU A 16 -7.69 21.06 6.08
C LEU A 16 -8.69 22.03 6.73
N LEU A 17 -8.53 23.34 6.51
CA LEU A 17 -9.44 24.33 7.03
C LEU A 17 -10.85 24.14 6.46
N MET A 18 -10.97 23.99 5.14
CA MET A 18 -12.26 23.83 4.44
C MET A 18 -12.93 22.50 4.78
N LEU A 19 -12.17 21.42 4.91
CA LEU A 19 -12.68 20.07 5.17
C LEU A 19 -12.82 19.77 6.67
N SER A 20 -12.39 20.65 7.57
CA SER A 20 -12.46 20.44 9.02
C SER A 20 -13.87 20.10 9.52
N PRO A 21 -14.98 20.72 9.06
CA PRO A 21 -16.33 20.33 9.49
C PRO A 21 -16.67 18.89 9.06
N VAL A 22 -16.30 18.52 7.84
CA VAL A 22 -16.51 17.14 7.31
C VAL A 22 -15.69 16.14 8.13
N MET A 23 -14.43 16.46 8.40
CA MET A 23 -13.56 15.61 9.22
C MET A 23 -14.10 15.44 10.65
N LEU A 24 -14.69 16.48 11.24
CA LEU A 24 -15.33 16.39 12.56
C LEU A 24 -16.53 15.43 12.52
N VAL A 25 -17.39 15.53 11.52
CA VAL A 25 -18.54 14.63 11.36
C VAL A 25 -18.06 13.18 11.20
N ILE A 26 -17.06 12.93 10.35
CA ILE A 26 -16.46 11.60 10.19
C ILE A 26 -15.90 11.10 11.53
N ALA A 27 -15.19 11.95 12.27
CA ALA A 27 -14.62 11.59 13.57
C ALA A 27 -15.71 11.13 14.57
N ILE A 28 -16.82 11.83 14.62
CA ILE A 28 -17.98 11.48 15.47
C ILE A 28 -18.55 10.12 15.03
N ILE A 29 -18.81 9.93 13.75
CA ILE A 29 -19.39 8.69 13.22
C ILE A 29 -18.46 7.48 13.51
N VAL A 30 -17.16 7.61 13.26
CA VAL A 30 -16.16 6.55 13.54
C VAL A 30 -16.11 6.23 15.04
N LYS A 31 -16.26 7.25 15.90
CA LYS A 31 -16.26 7.08 17.37
C LYS A 31 -17.52 6.38 17.86
N LEU A 32 -18.68 6.67 17.26
CA LEU A 32 -19.95 6.05 17.60
C LEU A 32 -20.04 4.59 17.13
N GLU A 33 -19.48 4.28 15.95
CA GLU A 33 -19.53 2.91 15.40
C GLU A 33 -18.69 1.93 16.22
N SER A 34 -17.51 2.35 16.68
CA SER A 34 -16.61 1.45 17.40
C SER A 34 -15.79 2.14 18.48
N LYS A 35 -15.59 1.45 19.61
CA LYS A 35 -14.71 1.92 20.70
C LYS A 35 -13.27 2.03 20.21
N GLY A 36 -12.54 3.10 20.61
CA GLY A 36 -11.11 3.27 20.30
C GLY A 36 -10.77 4.64 19.70
N PRO A 37 -9.53 4.87 19.24
CA PRO A 37 -9.09 6.13 18.66
C PRO A 37 -9.76 6.38 17.30
N VAL A 38 -10.03 7.64 16.99
CA VAL A 38 -10.61 8.06 15.68
C VAL A 38 -9.59 7.95 14.58
N PHE A 39 -8.35 8.32 14.88
CA PHE A 39 -7.24 8.26 13.93
C PHE A 39 -6.41 7.00 14.16
N TYR A 40 -5.88 6.47 13.07
CA TYR A 40 -4.94 5.38 13.03
C TYR A 40 -3.67 5.83 12.32
N GLY A 41 -2.51 5.56 12.92
CA GLY A 41 -1.20 5.81 12.33
C GLY A 41 -0.56 4.51 11.88
N ALA A 42 -0.39 4.34 10.58
CA ALA A 42 0.28 3.17 10.01
C ALA A 42 1.74 3.49 9.69
N PRO A 43 2.73 2.75 10.23
CA PRO A 43 4.11 2.93 9.84
C PRO A 43 4.31 2.62 8.35
N ARG A 44 4.92 3.55 7.61
CA ARG A 44 5.12 3.50 6.17
C ARG A 44 6.52 3.94 5.78
N ALA A 45 7.06 3.31 4.74
CA ALA A 45 8.28 3.75 4.09
C ALA A 45 7.95 4.79 3.01
N GLY A 46 8.55 5.97 3.14
CA GLY A 46 8.45 7.06 2.20
C GLY A 46 9.77 7.32 1.46
N LYS A 47 10.01 8.58 1.04
CA LYS A 47 11.22 8.99 0.34
C LYS A 47 12.48 8.56 1.11
N ASN A 48 13.47 7.99 0.38
CA ASN A 48 14.73 7.49 0.92
C ASN A 48 14.54 6.49 2.09
N TYR A 49 13.50 5.65 2.01
CA TYR A 49 13.11 4.68 3.05
C TYR A 49 12.83 5.29 4.45
N ARG A 50 12.64 6.61 4.54
CA ARG A 50 12.28 7.23 5.83
C ARG A 50 10.95 6.71 6.30
N ILE A 51 10.94 6.15 7.51
CA ILE A 51 9.72 5.63 8.14
C ILE A 51 8.97 6.80 8.80
N PHE A 52 7.66 6.87 8.55
CA PHE A 52 6.76 7.83 9.18
C PHE A 52 5.39 7.18 9.45
N ASN A 53 4.59 7.78 10.31
CA ASN A 53 3.24 7.32 10.61
C ASN A 53 2.23 7.96 9.66
N LEU A 54 1.74 7.20 8.70
CA LEU A 54 0.67 7.61 7.78
C LEU A 54 -0.65 7.73 8.53
N LEU A 55 -1.18 8.93 8.62
CA LEU A 55 -2.42 9.21 9.33
C LEU A 55 -3.65 8.90 8.47
N LYS A 56 -4.61 8.16 9.05
CA LYS A 56 -5.90 7.84 8.44
C LYS A 56 -7.02 7.88 9.48
N PHE A 57 -8.26 8.04 9.03
CA PHE A 57 -9.39 7.65 9.87
C PHE A 57 -9.38 6.13 10.05
N ARG A 58 -9.76 5.68 11.27
CA ARG A 58 -9.89 4.25 11.55
C ARG A 58 -11.07 3.69 10.76
N THR A 59 -10.80 2.69 9.94
CA THR A 59 -11.78 1.98 9.11
C THR A 59 -11.90 0.50 9.46
N MET A 60 -11.11 0.03 10.42
CA MET A 60 -11.09 -1.36 10.87
C MET A 60 -11.44 -1.46 12.34
N SER A 61 -11.94 -2.64 12.74
CA SER A 61 -12.22 -3.00 14.13
C SER A 61 -10.93 -3.02 14.96
N LEU A 62 -11.08 -2.91 16.30
CA LEU A 62 -9.95 -3.10 17.22
C LEU A 62 -9.36 -4.50 17.05
N ASN A 63 -8.04 -4.61 17.15
CA ASN A 63 -7.28 -5.86 16.96
C ASN A 63 -7.30 -6.44 15.52
N ALA A 64 -7.65 -5.65 14.51
CA ALA A 64 -7.58 -6.05 13.11
C ALA A 64 -6.19 -6.59 12.70
N ASP A 65 -5.11 -6.03 13.26
CA ASP A 65 -3.74 -6.47 12.99
C ASP A 65 -3.45 -7.88 13.54
N LYS A 66 -4.07 -8.26 14.67
CA LYS A 66 -3.92 -9.62 15.23
C LYS A 66 -4.59 -10.67 14.33
N ALA A 67 -5.68 -10.30 13.69
CA ALA A 67 -6.40 -11.17 12.76
C ALA A 67 -5.71 -11.32 11.39
N LEU A 68 -4.71 -10.49 11.07
CA LEU A 68 -4.04 -10.51 9.78
C LEU A 68 -3.39 -11.87 9.48
N LYS A 69 -2.74 -12.48 10.49
CA LYS A 69 -2.05 -13.78 10.33
C LYS A 69 -3.02 -14.91 9.98
N SER A 70 -4.22 -14.90 10.55
CA SER A 70 -5.25 -15.93 10.27
C SER A 70 -5.92 -15.75 8.91
N LEU A 71 -5.83 -14.55 8.31
CA LEU A 71 -6.45 -14.19 7.04
C LEU A 71 -5.47 -14.17 5.85
N SER A 72 -4.22 -14.60 6.06
CA SER A 72 -3.19 -14.62 5.01
C SER A 72 -3.59 -15.44 3.78
N HIS A 73 -4.38 -16.50 3.96
CA HIS A 73 -4.89 -17.35 2.88
C HIS A 73 -5.88 -16.63 1.93
N LEU A 74 -6.41 -15.47 2.32
CA LEU A 74 -7.31 -14.63 1.51
C LEU A 74 -6.57 -13.54 0.72
N ASN A 75 -5.23 -13.55 0.69
CA ASN A 75 -4.46 -12.56 -0.06
C ASN A 75 -4.65 -12.73 -1.56
N LEU A 76 -5.15 -11.69 -2.23
CA LEU A 76 -5.38 -11.68 -3.69
C LEU A 76 -4.09 -11.77 -4.52
N TYR A 77 -2.95 -11.40 -3.96
CA TYR A 77 -1.63 -11.48 -4.59
C TYR A 77 -0.86 -12.75 -4.19
N GLY A 78 -1.35 -13.50 -3.18
CA GLY A 78 -0.73 -14.74 -2.75
C GLY A 78 -1.05 -15.86 -3.73
N ASN A 79 -0.02 -16.47 -4.34
CA ASN A 79 -0.19 -17.77 -4.93
C ASN A 79 -0.54 -18.73 -3.81
N THR A 80 -1.66 -19.46 -3.93
CA THR A 80 -2.04 -20.52 -3.00
C THR A 80 -0.85 -21.49 -2.94
N PRO A 81 -0.25 -21.76 -1.76
CA PRO A 81 0.78 -22.76 -1.69
C PRO A 81 0.16 -24.09 -2.07
N THR A 82 0.46 -24.58 -3.26
CA THR A 82 0.19 -25.96 -3.57
C THR A 82 0.93 -26.77 -2.51
N ALA A 83 0.22 -27.57 -1.73
CA ALA A 83 0.80 -28.43 -0.72
C ALA A 83 1.89 -29.27 -1.41
N LEU A 84 3.15 -28.89 -1.23
CA LEU A 84 4.29 -29.62 -1.77
C LEU A 84 4.38 -30.93 -1.00
N GLN A 85 4.12 -32.03 -1.69
CA GLN A 85 4.41 -33.37 -1.20
C GLN A 85 5.92 -33.51 -1.02
N PRO A 86 6.42 -34.33 -0.07
CA PRO A 86 7.85 -34.48 0.25
C PRO A 86 8.67 -35.12 -0.86
N GLU A 87 8.11 -35.37 -2.03
CA GLU A 87 8.80 -35.96 -3.18
C GLU A 87 9.53 -34.86 -3.96
N SER A 88 10.81 -35.14 -4.29
CA SER A 88 11.77 -34.32 -5.06
C SER A 88 11.16 -33.15 -5.86
N CYS A 89 11.65 -31.92 -5.62
CA CYS A 89 11.20 -30.74 -6.35
C CYS A 89 11.47 -30.89 -7.87
N GLY A 90 10.60 -30.29 -8.71
CA GLY A 90 10.71 -30.37 -10.17
C GLY A 90 12.06 -29.89 -10.71
N HIS A 91 12.68 -28.90 -10.03
CA HIS A 91 13.99 -28.37 -10.41
C HIS A 91 15.12 -29.41 -10.23
N CYS A 92 15.24 -29.98 -9.04
CA CYS A 92 16.28 -31.00 -8.78
C CYS A 92 16.11 -32.25 -9.66
N LYS A 93 14.88 -32.64 -9.98
CA LYS A 93 14.59 -33.71 -10.96
C LYS A 93 15.10 -33.40 -12.36
N THR A 94 14.94 -32.15 -12.82
CA THR A 94 15.36 -31.76 -14.19
C THR A 94 16.86 -31.60 -14.30
N VAL A 95 17.53 -31.18 -13.22
CA VAL A 95 19.00 -30.97 -13.20
C VAL A 95 19.75 -32.25 -12.81
N GLY A 96 19.05 -33.25 -12.24
CA GLY A 96 19.67 -34.51 -11.82
C GLY A 96 20.47 -34.42 -10.51
N GLU A 97 20.15 -33.41 -9.69
CA GLU A 97 20.76 -33.19 -8.37
C GLU A 97 19.87 -33.65 -7.22
N ASP A 98 20.50 -34.09 -6.12
CA ASP A 98 19.76 -34.44 -4.91
C ASP A 98 19.19 -33.19 -4.21
N CYS A 99 17.94 -33.31 -3.71
CA CYS A 99 17.30 -32.22 -3.00
C CYS A 99 17.97 -31.98 -1.63
N VAL A 100 18.50 -30.79 -1.43
CA VAL A 100 18.90 -30.32 -0.09
C VAL A 100 17.65 -29.96 0.71
N MET A 101 17.31 -30.77 1.70
CA MET A 101 16.10 -30.62 2.50
C MET A 101 16.37 -29.73 3.73
N MET A 102 15.56 -28.67 3.88
CA MET A 102 15.60 -27.77 5.02
C MET A 102 14.34 -27.97 5.89
N ILE A 103 14.48 -27.78 7.20
CA ILE A 103 13.34 -27.83 8.13
C ILE A 103 12.79 -26.42 8.28
N THR A 104 11.51 -26.23 7.97
CA THR A 104 10.80 -24.97 8.21
C THR A 104 10.56 -24.77 9.72
N LYS A 105 10.24 -23.52 10.13
CA LYS A 105 9.87 -23.20 11.53
C LYS A 105 8.65 -24.02 12.04
N GLU A 106 7.87 -24.56 11.11
CA GLU A 106 6.71 -25.40 11.41
C GLU A 106 7.04 -26.89 11.40
N GLY A 107 8.33 -27.28 11.33
CA GLY A 107 8.80 -28.66 11.38
C GLY A 107 8.60 -29.46 10.09
N ARG A 108 8.32 -28.81 8.94
CA ARG A 108 8.17 -29.47 7.64
C ARG A 108 9.49 -29.49 6.88
N TYR A 109 9.78 -30.60 6.22
CA TYR A 109 10.92 -30.71 5.30
C TYR A 109 10.55 -30.16 3.92
N VAL A 110 11.33 -29.19 3.45
CA VAL A 110 11.13 -28.52 2.14
C VAL A 110 12.48 -28.40 1.44
N CYS A 111 12.52 -28.62 0.14
CA CYS A 111 13.77 -28.45 -0.64
C CYS A 111 14.18 -26.96 -0.66
N GLU A 112 15.50 -26.68 -0.52
CA GLU A 112 16.05 -25.33 -0.54
C GLU A 112 15.67 -24.56 -1.81
N HIS A 113 15.74 -25.19 -2.98
CA HIS A 113 15.31 -24.58 -4.25
C HIS A 113 13.82 -24.23 -4.27
N SER A 114 12.97 -25.08 -3.67
CA SER A 114 11.55 -24.77 -3.54
C SER A 114 11.30 -23.57 -2.62
N ILE A 115 12.10 -23.41 -1.56
CA ILE A 115 12.03 -22.23 -0.67
C ILE A 115 12.46 -20.97 -1.44
N GLN A 116 13.51 -21.05 -2.26
CA GLN A 116 13.98 -19.93 -3.09
C GLN A 116 12.95 -19.53 -4.14
N GLU A 117 12.30 -20.51 -4.82
CA GLU A 117 11.23 -20.23 -5.77
C GLU A 117 9.99 -19.65 -5.09
N MET A 118 9.61 -20.16 -3.90
CA MET A 118 8.52 -19.60 -3.10
C MET A 118 8.82 -18.15 -2.69
N SER A 119 10.05 -17.84 -2.28
CA SER A 119 10.44 -16.47 -1.91
C SER A 119 10.47 -15.51 -3.10
N LYS A 120 10.79 -16.00 -4.30
CA LYS A 120 10.71 -15.23 -5.56
C LYS A 120 9.28 -14.98 -6.01
N ASN A 121 8.37 -15.93 -5.73
CA ASN A 121 6.95 -15.84 -6.10
C ASN A 121 6.07 -15.21 -5.03
N ASP A 122 6.62 -14.92 -3.83
CA ASP A 122 5.88 -14.29 -2.74
C ASP A 122 5.70 -12.80 -3.04
N SER A 123 4.47 -12.44 -3.46
CA SER A 123 4.14 -11.05 -3.83
C SER A 123 4.51 -10.08 -2.71
N ALA A 124 5.14 -8.96 -3.07
CA ALA A 124 5.41 -7.88 -2.12
C ALA A 124 4.12 -7.21 -1.62
N PHE A 125 3.01 -7.35 -2.35
CA PHE A 125 1.76 -6.69 -2.03
C PHE A 125 0.75 -7.61 -1.39
N PHE A 126 -0.03 -7.06 -0.44
CA PHE A 126 -1.05 -7.78 0.31
C PHE A 126 -2.42 -7.08 0.19
N LYS A 127 -3.43 -7.77 -0.31
CA LYS A 127 -4.81 -7.27 -0.40
C LYS A 127 -5.80 -8.43 -0.15
N ILE A 128 -6.78 -8.20 0.72
CA ILE A 128 -7.90 -9.11 0.96
C ILE A 128 -9.16 -8.52 0.33
N LYS A 129 -9.85 -9.31 -0.48
CA LYS A 129 -11.17 -8.95 -1.01
C LYS A 129 -12.22 -9.13 0.10
N ASP A 130 -13.12 -8.14 0.26
CA ASP A 130 -14.18 -8.14 1.27
C ASP A 130 -13.64 -8.43 2.70
N ASP A 131 -12.59 -7.72 3.10
CA ASP A 131 -11.91 -7.89 4.38
C ASP A 131 -12.90 -7.76 5.56
N PRO A 132 -13.15 -8.83 6.35
CA PRO A 132 -14.12 -8.84 7.43
C PRO A 132 -13.76 -7.92 8.62
N ARG A 133 -12.53 -7.40 8.65
CA ARG A 133 -12.05 -6.48 9.67
C ARG A 133 -12.56 -5.05 9.44
N ILE A 134 -13.02 -4.74 8.22
CA ILE A 134 -13.48 -3.41 7.85
C ILE A 134 -14.88 -3.18 8.41
N THR A 135 -15.07 -2.05 9.12
CA THR A 135 -16.39 -1.66 9.65
C THR A 135 -17.30 -1.17 8.51
N ARG A 136 -18.60 -1.05 8.75
CA ARG A 136 -19.57 -0.55 7.74
C ARG A 136 -19.23 0.88 7.32
N VAL A 137 -19.01 1.76 8.27
CA VAL A 137 -18.55 3.14 8.03
C VAL A 137 -17.18 3.12 7.38
N GLY A 138 -16.28 2.24 7.83
CA GLY A 138 -14.96 2.05 7.25
C GLY A 138 -15.02 1.68 5.76
N LYS A 139 -15.96 0.83 5.35
CA LYS A 139 -16.17 0.48 3.92
C LYS A 139 -16.59 1.71 3.11
N PHE A 140 -17.50 2.52 3.63
CA PHE A 140 -17.89 3.78 2.99
C PHE A 140 -16.72 4.76 2.87
N LEU A 141 -15.97 4.97 3.96
CA LEU A 141 -14.83 5.88 3.99
C LEU A 141 -13.74 5.46 2.98
N ARG A 142 -13.43 4.16 2.89
CA ARG A 142 -12.47 3.63 1.91
C ARG A 142 -12.93 3.81 0.47
N ASN A 143 -14.19 3.49 0.18
CA ASN A 143 -14.76 3.65 -1.17
C ASN A 143 -14.76 5.11 -1.64
N SER A 144 -14.95 6.06 -0.71
CA SER A 144 -14.92 7.50 -0.99
C SER A 144 -13.53 8.12 -0.82
N SER A 145 -12.52 7.36 -0.35
CA SER A 145 -11.18 7.84 0.02
C SER A 145 -11.17 8.93 1.10
N LEU A 146 -12.27 9.11 1.82
CA LEU A 146 -12.36 10.07 2.93
C LEU A 146 -11.50 9.66 4.14
N ASP A 147 -11.18 8.35 4.26
CA ASP A 147 -10.26 7.86 5.28
C ASP A 147 -8.83 8.44 5.13
N GLU A 148 -8.47 8.93 3.97
CA GLU A 148 -7.14 9.46 3.67
C GLU A 148 -6.98 10.97 3.94
N LEU A 149 -8.08 11.69 4.27
CA LEU A 149 -8.03 13.14 4.56
C LEU A 149 -7.01 13.53 5.64
N PRO A 150 -6.81 12.75 6.73
CA PRO A 150 -5.79 13.08 7.73
C PRO A 150 -4.34 13.08 7.19
N GLN A 151 -4.07 12.48 6.02
CA GLN A 151 -2.74 12.52 5.38
C GLN A 151 -2.32 13.96 5.01
N LEU A 152 -3.24 14.90 4.84
CA LEU A 152 -2.92 16.31 4.67
C LEU A 152 -2.06 16.85 5.82
N ILE A 153 -2.21 16.31 7.04
CA ILE A 153 -1.35 16.62 8.19
C ILE A 153 0.08 16.09 7.95
N ASN A 154 0.24 14.89 7.37
CA ASN A 154 1.57 14.38 7.01
C ASN A 154 2.22 15.26 5.94
N VAL A 155 1.44 15.82 4.99
CA VAL A 155 1.96 16.78 4.01
C VAL A 155 2.45 18.06 4.72
N LEU A 156 1.68 18.62 5.65
CA LEU A 156 2.13 19.81 6.41
C LEU A 156 3.39 19.55 7.22
N LYS A 157 3.53 18.37 7.81
CA LYS A 157 4.75 17.95 8.54
C LYS A 157 5.97 17.73 7.62
N GLY A 158 5.78 17.60 6.30
CA GLY A 158 6.87 17.31 5.35
C GLY A 158 7.22 15.85 5.20
N GLU A 159 6.42 14.97 5.76
CA GLU A 159 6.56 13.51 5.63
C GLU A 159 6.06 13.04 4.27
N MET A 160 5.13 13.80 3.67
CA MET A 160 4.52 13.55 2.37
C MET A 160 4.44 14.82 1.51
N SER A 161 4.07 14.63 0.25
CA SER A 161 3.66 15.64 -0.72
C SER A 161 2.21 15.35 -1.16
N LEU A 162 1.53 16.30 -1.77
CA LEU A 162 0.24 16.04 -2.43
C LEU A 162 0.39 15.01 -3.54
N VAL A 163 1.44 15.13 -4.35
CA VAL A 163 1.74 14.23 -5.46
C VAL A 163 3.07 13.52 -5.24
N GLY A 164 3.05 12.19 -5.35
CA GLY A 164 4.23 11.36 -5.16
C GLY A 164 3.89 9.88 -5.26
N ASN A 165 4.87 9.03 -5.01
CA ASN A 165 4.65 7.60 -4.96
C ASN A 165 3.92 7.21 -3.66
N ARG A 166 2.96 6.26 -3.75
CA ARG A 166 2.23 5.82 -2.56
C ARG A 166 3.18 5.20 -1.53
N PRO A 167 3.19 5.66 -0.27
CA PRO A 167 4.06 5.09 0.76
C PRO A 167 3.65 3.66 1.08
N LEU A 168 4.64 2.77 1.18
CA LEU A 168 4.42 1.34 1.38
C LEU A 168 4.42 0.92 2.85
N PRO A 169 3.66 -0.12 3.21
CA PRO A 169 3.88 -0.86 4.45
C PRO A 169 5.33 -1.33 4.55
N LEU A 170 5.86 -1.45 5.77
CA LEU A 170 7.26 -1.86 5.95
C LEU A 170 7.53 -3.24 5.36
N TYR A 171 6.62 -4.20 5.54
CA TYR A 171 6.75 -5.55 5.00
C TYR A 171 6.75 -5.62 3.45
N GLU A 172 6.12 -4.64 2.78
CA GLU A 172 6.20 -4.49 1.31
C GLU A 172 7.53 -3.82 0.91
N ALA A 173 7.93 -2.79 1.65
CA ALA A 173 9.16 -2.05 1.37
C ALA A 173 10.42 -2.93 1.56
N GLU A 174 10.42 -3.83 2.56
CA GLU A 174 11.50 -4.78 2.82
C GLU A 174 11.74 -5.76 1.65
N LYS A 175 10.71 -6.09 0.89
CA LYS A 175 10.82 -6.94 -0.29
C LYS A 175 11.32 -6.19 -1.54
N LEU A 176 11.24 -4.87 -1.55
CA LEU A 176 11.59 -4.00 -2.69
C LEU A 176 12.98 -3.37 -2.49
N THR A 177 13.99 -4.20 -2.30
CA THR A 177 15.38 -3.79 -2.03
C THR A 177 16.31 -3.91 -3.23
N THR A 178 15.84 -4.41 -4.38
CA THR A 178 16.63 -4.42 -5.61
C THR A 178 16.83 -2.98 -6.10
N ASP A 179 17.96 -2.71 -6.77
CA ASP A 179 18.31 -1.38 -7.28
C ASP A 179 17.18 -0.77 -8.13
N GLU A 180 16.54 -1.58 -8.96
CA GLU A 180 15.43 -1.14 -9.78
C GLU A 180 14.19 -0.76 -8.95
N ALA A 181 13.83 -1.56 -7.96
CA ALA A 181 12.67 -1.29 -7.10
C ALA A 181 12.95 -0.13 -6.14
N ALA A 182 14.21 0.07 -5.72
CA ALA A 182 14.64 1.16 -4.85
C ALA A 182 14.42 2.55 -5.48
N LEU A 183 14.47 2.68 -6.82
CA LEU A 183 14.26 3.94 -7.52
C LEU A 183 12.93 4.61 -7.16
N ARG A 184 11.88 3.84 -6.87
CA ARG A 184 10.60 4.40 -6.45
C ARG A 184 10.67 5.26 -5.18
N PHE A 185 11.64 4.98 -4.30
CA PHE A 185 11.83 5.73 -3.04
C PHE A 185 12.65 7.02 -3.23
N MET A 186 13.14 7.31 -4.43
CA MET A 186 13.78 8.60 -4.75
C MET A 186 12.75 9.74 -4.88
N ALA A 187 11.51 9.42 -5.24
CA ALA A 187 10.41 10.38 -5.27
C ALA A 187 9.83 10.63 -3.85
N PRO A 188 9.17 11.77 -3.62
CA PRO A 188 8.41 11.98 -2.39
C PRO A 188 7.27 10.97 -2.26
N ALA A 189 6.91 10.62 -1.02
CA ALA A 189 5.66 9.94 -0.75
C ALA A 189 4.48 10.89 -1.04
N GLY A 190 3.43 10.41 -1.72
CA GLY A 190 2.29 11.21 -2.14
C GLY A 190 0.94 10.69 -1.65
N ILE A 191 -0.04 11.60 -1.52
CA ILE A 191 -1.46 11.24 -1.34
C ILE A 191 -1.97 10.65 -2.65
N THR A 192 -1.65 11.29 -3.78
CA THR A 192 -1.94 10.80 -5.13
C THR A 192 -0.66 10.56 -5.92
N GLY A 193 -0.69 9.68 -6.90
CA GLY A 193 0.47 9.32 -7.70
C GLY A 193 0.09 8.79 -9.08
N LEU A 194 1.09 8.59 -9.93
CA LEU A 194 0.90 8.22 -11.33
C LEU A 194 0.07 6.94 -11.48
N TRP A 195 0.44 5.85 -10.77
CA TRP A 195 -0.29 4.60 -10.87
C TRP A 195 -1.74 4.71 -10.35
N GLN A 196 -1.96 5.50 -9.28
CA GLN A 196 -3.27 5.68 -8.68
C GLN A 196 -4.27 6.29 -9.68
N VAL A 197 -3.86 7.34 -10.40
CA VAL A 197 -4.73 8.00 -11.40
C VAL A 197 -4.80 7.25 -12.73
N THR A 198 -3.81 6.41 -13.05
CA THR A 198 -3.77 5.68 -14.32
C THR A 198 -4.59 4.40 -14.25
N LYS A 199 -4.58 3.71 -13.11
CA LYS A 199 -5.16 2.37 -12.97
C LYS A 199 -6.41 2.31 -12.10
N ARG A 200 -6.67 3.33 -11.29
CA ARG A 200 -7.85 3.36 -10.42
C ARG A 200 -9.14 3.27 -11.25
N GLY A 201 -10.03 2.36 -10.87
CA GLY A 201 -11.32 2.16 -11.54
C GLY A 201 -11.28 1.46 -12.90
N ARG A 202 -10.12 1.09 -13.44
CA ARG A 202 -10.04 0.24 -14.63
C ARG A 202 -10.34 -1.22 -14.26
N LYS A 203 -11.17 -1.87 -15.06
CA LYS A 203 -11.40 -3.31 -14.96
C LYS A 203 -10.10 -4.03 -15.35
N GLY A 204 -9.53 -4.78 -14.42
CA GLY A 204 -8.32 -5.58 -14.61
C GLY A 204 -7.32 -5.38 -13.47
N ASP A 205 -6.71 -6.48 -13.04
CA ASP A 205 -5.71 -6.46 -11.99
C ASP A 205 -4.43 -5.82 -12.52
N MET A 206 -3.86 -4.91 -11.73
CA MET A 206 -2.56 -4.34 -11.99
C MET A 206 -1.50 -5.28 -11.44
N SER A 207 -0.57 -5.71 -12.29
CA SER A 207 0.56 -6.53 -11.83
C SER A 207 1.49 -5.71 -10.93
N GLU A 208 2.21 -6.41 -10.05
CA GLU A 208 3.24 -5.81 -9.21
C GLU A 208 4.30 -5.07 -10.03
N LYS A 209 4.76 -5.69 -11.12
CA LYS A 209 5.75 -5.11 -12.05
C LYS A 209 5.25 -3.79 -12.65
N GLU A 210 4.01 -3.76 -13.12
CA GLU A 210 3.42 -2.57 -13.72
C GLU A 210 3.31 -1.42 -12.71
N ARG A 211 2.96 -1.71 -11.45
CA ARG A 211 2.93 -0.73 -10.37
C ARG A 211 4.31 -0.15 -10.08
N ILE A 212 5.33 -1.01 -10.00
CA ILE A 212 6.73 -0.59 -9.79
C ILE A 212 7.20 0.29 -10.95
N GLU A 213 6.90 -0.08 -12.21
CA GLU A 213 7.30 0.71 -13.38
C GLU A 213 6.67 2.12 -13.37
N LEU A 214 5.38 2.26 -13.05
CA LEU A 214 4.73 3.56 -12.94
C LEU A 214 5.32 4.42 -11.80
N ASP A 215 5.67 3.80 -10.68
CA ASP A 215 6.34 4.49 -9.57
C ASP A 215 7.76 4.93 -9.96
N LYS A 216 8.51 4.12 -10.73
CA LYS A 216 9.82 4.47 -11.30
C LYS A 216 9.71 5.60 -12.32
N GLU A 217 8.73 5.53 -13.22
CA GLU A 217 8.46 6.57 -14.22
C GLU A 217 8.27 7.93 -13.52
N TYR A 218 7.45 7.98 -12.48
CA TYR A 218 7.26 9.20 -11.72
C TYR A 218 8.53 9.63 -10.98
N ALA A 219 9.29 8.71 -10.41
CA ALA A 219 10.53 9.03 -9.69
C ALA A 219 11.60 9.65 -10.61
N ASN A 220 11.73 9.15 -11.83
CA ASN A 220 12.71 9.61 -12.82
C ASN A 220 12.36 10.97 -13.43
N ASP A 221 11.08 11.26 -13.60
CA ASP A 221 10.62 12.48 -14.28
C ASP A 221 9.43 13.11 -13.52
N HIS A 222 9.69 13.61 -12.29
CA HIS A 222 8.71 14.38 -11.54
C HIS A 222 8.97 15.87 -11.70
N SER A 223 7.94 16.60 -12.14
CA SER A 223 7.97 18.05 -12.31
C SER A 223 6.67 18.67 -11.82
N LEU A 224 6.69 19.95 -11.48
CA LEU A 224 5.49 20.67 -11.04
C LEU A 224 4.37 20.62 -12.08
N LYS A 225 4.69 20.67 -13.37
CA LYS A 225 3.71 20.56 -14.46
C LYS A 225 3.04 19.17 -14.46
N LYS A 226 3.82 18.11 -14.27
CA LYS A 226 3.27 16.73 -14.12
C LYS A 226 2.42 16.62 -12.87
N ASP A 227 2.85 17.18 -11.75
CA ASP A 227 2.12 17.16 -10.49
C ASP A 227 0.73 17.81 -10.64
N ILE A 228 0.65 19.00 -11.24
CA ILE A 228 -0.64 19.68 -11.52
C ILE A 228 -1.52 18.79 -12.40
N LYS A 229 -0.97 18.18 -13.45
CA LYS A 229 -1.73 17.26 -14.32
C LYS A 229 -2.25 16.03 -13.56
N LEU A 230 -1.46 15.49 -12.62
CA LEU A 230 -1.86 14.36 -11.79
C LEU A 230 -2.96 14.76 -10.80
N ILE A 231 -2.87 15.94 -10.17
CA ILE A 231 -3.93 16.50 -9.31
C ILE A 231 -5.25 16.60 -10.10
N MET A 232 -5.22 17.18 -11.30
CA MET A 232 -6.42 17.29 -12.15
C MET A 232 -7.02 15.92 -12.50
N LYS A 233 -6.19 14.92 -12.77
CA LYS A 233 -6.63 13.54 -13.04
C LYS A 233 -7.14 12.81 -11.78
N THR A 234 -6.78 13.26 -10.58
CA THR A 234 -7.22 12.64 -9.33
C THR A 234 -8.73 12.82 -9.12
N PHE A 235 -9.30 13.98 -9.47
CA PHE A 235 -10.73 14.23 -9.28
C PHE A 235 -11.64 13.20 -9.98
N PRO A 236 -11.51 12.94 -11.30
CA PRO A 236 -12.31 11.87 -11.93
C PRO A 236 -11.96 10.48 -11.39
N ALA A 237 -10.71 10.23 -10.98
CA ALA A 237 -10.31 8.95 -10.41
C ALA A 237 -10.96 8.68 -9.03
N LEU A 238 -11.23 9.71 -8.22
CA LEU A 238 -11.93 9.57 -6.94
C LEU A 238 -13.40 9.16 -7.11
N LEU A 239 -14.02 9.48 -8.25
CA LEU A 239 -15.40 9.10 -8.55
C LEU A 239 -15.54 7.66 -9.05
N GLN A 240 -14.43 7.00 -9.36
CA GLN A 240 -14.39 5.60 -9.78
C GLN A 240 -14.39 4.70 -8.55
N LYS A 241 -15.35 3.75 -8.49
CA LYS A 241 -15.44 2.78 -7.36
C LYS A 241 -14.18 1.92 -7.31
N GLU A 242 -13.51 1.90 -6.17
CA GLU A 242 -12.56 0.82 -5.86
C GLU A 242 -13.36 -0.42 -5.46
N ASN A 243 -12.99 -1.58 -6.01
CA ASN A 243 -13.44 -2.86 -5.45
C ASN A 243 -12.63 -3.10 -4.16
N VAL A 244 -13.22 -2.75 -3.04
CA VAL A 244 -12.69 -2.99 -1.68
C VAL A 244 -13.21 -4.33 -1.19
#